data_0a2df49c9e5cccb305233844b4589079
#
_entry.id   0a2df49c9e5cccb305233844b4589079
#
_cell.length_a   1.000
_cell.length_b   1.000
_cell.length_c   1.000
_cell.angle_alpha   90.00
_cell.angle_beta   90.00
_cell.angle_gamma   90.00
#
_symmetry.space_group_name_H-M   'P 1'
#
loop_
_entity.id
_entity.type
_entity.pdbx_description
1 polymer ?
#
loop_
_entity_poly.entity_id
_entity_poly.type
_entity_poly.pdbx_seq_one_letter_code
_entity_poly.pdbx_strand_id
1 'polypeptide(L)'
;MNWVLDGPDRVSSIRLHWAGADSLELDAAGNLLVHHALGTLTDLAPIAYQEIDGERKPVDCVYRLYGSFDLGFELTGSYIENTPLIIDPILMYATYLGGSLTENARGIAVDTQGCAYVTGTTTSVDFPITPGAFQTTAGGVNDAYVTKFASDGSSLIYSTYLGGSNGASANSIFLDTQECAYITGSTGSTDFPITPGAYQTTPGSLYVTKLAPDGGSLIYSTYLGGTVSGSSSNGIVVDLQGHAHVAGYTSDTNFPITPGAFQTTNLGLSGSGFITKFSTDGGSLIYSTFLGGTGQDIINDITVDTQGYAYVTGATSSTDFPVTPSAFQTTFTGSSTFITKLALDGSALIYSTFLSGTSNSSGRSISVDTQGNSYITGRVDGPGFPVTANAFQTTYGGGAADTFATKLSPGGDSLIASTYLGGTVADVNYSGAIDMQGHIYAAGYTTSPNFPLTPEVIPSVPGGIYISIFSADLAKLLVSYCLGDWGAYNMTVGREGAVYVTGQTFSTEFPATPGAFQTTLNGASDAFVTKTGFAFYRQASVEIDGITTMTF
;
A
#
# COMPACT_ATOMS: atom_id res chain seq x y z
N MET A 1 -2.33 3.13 20.28
CA MET A 1 -1.62 3.05 21.59
C MET A 1 -2.33 1.95 22.36
N ASN A 2 -1.65 0.83 22.58
CA ASN A 2 -2.19 -0.19 23.47
C ASN A 2 -2.00 0.29 24.91
N TRP A 3 -3.08 0.30 25.63
CA TRP A 3 -3.02 0.52 27.07
C TRP A 3 -2.82 -0.84 27.74
N VAL A 4 -1.60 -1.11 28.21
CA VAL A 4 -1.34 -2.28 29.06
C VAL A 4 -1.41 -1.78 30.51
N LEU A 5 -2.44 -2.18 31.20
CA LEU A 5 -2.68 -1.80 32.59
C LEU A 5 -2.35 -3.00 33.49
N ASP A 6 -1.63 -2.76 34.57
CA ASP A 6 -1.29 -3.81 35.56
C ASP A 6 -2.53 -4.44 36.22
N GLY A 7 -3.71 -3.80 36.04
CA GLY A 7 -5.00 -4.29 36.48
C GLY A 7 -6.15 -3.42 35.96
N PRO A 8 -7.37 -4.00 35.85
CA PRO A 8 -8.56 -3.32 35.28
C PRO A 8 -9.05 -2.12 36.09
N ASP A 9 -8.75 -2.04 37.35
CA ASP A 9 -9.10 -0.93 38.28
C ASP A 9 -8.49 0.42 37.89
N ARG A 10 -7.43 0.42 37.06
CA ARG A 10 -6.81 1.63 36.54
C ARG A 10 -7.48 2.20 35.28
N VAL A 11 -8.39 1.48 34.64
CA VAL A 11 -9.07 1.93 33.42
C VAL A 11 -9.81 3.26 33.64
N SER A 12 -10.46 3.39 34.79
CA SER A 12 -11.23 4.60 35.13
C SER A 12 -10.36 5.85 35.40
N SER A 13 -9.04 5.70 35.55
CA SER A 13 -8.09 6.82 35.72
C SER A 13 -7.57 7.37 34.37
N ILE A 14 -7.78 6.67 33.27
CA ILE A 14 -7.35 7.14 31.94
C ILE A 14 -8.21 8.33 31.52
N ARG A 15 -7.55 9.43 31.18
CA ARG A 15 -8.17 10.62 30.58
C ARG A 15 -7.42 11.00 29.33
N LEU A 16 -8.14 11.13 28.23
CA LEU A 16 -7.65 11.57 26.94
C LEU A 16 -8.29 12.90 26.62
N HIS A 17 -7.48 13.88 26.24
CA HIS A 17 -7.96 15.20 25.83
C HIS A 17 -7.78 15.40 24.34
N TRP A 18 -8.86 15.73 23.62
CA TRP A 18 -8.84 16.03 22.19
C TRP A 18 -8.63 17.52 21.95
N ALA A 19 -7.39 17.91 21.73
CA ALA A 19 -7.05 19.28 21.36
C ALA A 19 -7.48 19.59 19.92
N GLY A 20 -8.21 20.69 19.73
CA GLY A 20 -8.65 21.16 18.40
C GLY A 20 -9.96 20.54 17.89
N ALA A 21 -10.63 19.70 18.68
CA ALA A 21 -11.99 19.30 18.38
C ALA A 21 -12.99 20.44 18.68
N ASP A 22 -14.09 20.48 17.91
CA ASP A 22 -15.24 21.34 18.23
C ASP A 22 -16.16 20.69 19.27
N SER A 23 -16.31 19.36 19.21
CA SER A 23 -17.04 18.53 20.18
C SER A 23 -16.74 17.04 20.03
N LEU A 24 -17.03 16.28 21.09
CA LEU A 24 -17.01 14.81 21.11
C LEU A 24 -18.45 14.28 21.31
N GLU A 25 -18.79 13.21 20.59
CA GLU A 25 -20.06 12.52 20.69
C GLU A 25 -19.83 11.00 20.60
N LEU A 26 -20.72 10.19 21.18
CA LEU A 26 -20.73 8.73 20.97
C LEU A 26 -21.94 8.38 20.10
N ASP A 27 -21.71 7.59 19.04
CA ASP A 27 -22.80 7.08 18.23
C ASP A 27 -23.51 5.88 18.89
N ALA A 28 -24.56 5.37 18.25
CA ALA A 28 -25.34 4.24 18.76
C ALA A 28 -24.56 2.91 18.83
N ALA A 29 -23.45 2.79 18.10
CA ALA A 29 -22.56 1.63 18.11
C ALA A 29 -21.45 1.76 19.17
N GLY A 30 -21.38 2.89 19.88
CA GLY A 30 -20.35 3.17 20.88
C GLY A 30 -19.06 3.75 20.30
N ASN A 31 -19.03 4.13 19.00
CA ASN A 31 -17.92 4.79 18.39
C ASN A 31 -17.84 6.25 18.85
N LEU A 32 -16.61 6.77 18.96
CA LEU A 32 -16.38 8.18 19.26
C LEU A 32 -16.39 9.00 17.97
N LEU A 33 -17.27 9.99 17.91
CA LEU A 33 -17.33 10.99 16.85
C LEU A 33 -16.61 12.25 17.35
N VAL A 34 -15.54 12.63 16.66
CA VAL A 34 -14.77 13.84 16.93
C VAL A 34 -15.10 14.86 15.84
N HIS A 35 -15.85 15.88 16.19
CA HIS A 35 -16.24 16.95 15.26
C HIS A 35 -15.19 18.04 15.25
N HIS A 36 -14.81 18.53 14.08
CA HIS A 36 -13.93 19.68 13.89
C HIS A 36 -14.25 20.41 12.57
N ALA A 37 -13.73 21.61 12.40
CA ALA A 37 -14.03 22.51 11.27
C ALA A 37 -13.83 21.88 9.87
N LEU A 38 -13.04 20.80 9.73
CA LEU A 38 -12.79 20.10 8.47
C LEU A 38 -13.65 18.83 8.26
N GLY A 39 -14.51 18.48 9.22
CA GLY A 39 -15.38 17.30 9.16
C GLY A 39 -15.45 16.54 10.48
N THR A 40 -16.00 15.33 10.45
CA THR A 40 -16.12 14.45 11.62
C THR A 40 -15.17 13.26 11.46
N LEU A 41 -14.33 13.03 12.46
CA LEU A 41 -13.54 11.81 12.59
C LEU A 41 -14.33 10.80 13.43
N THR A 42 -14.37 9.53 12.99
CA THR A 42 -14.96 8.44 13.78
C THR A 42 -13.85 7.56 14.33
N ASP A 43 -13.85 7.33 15.64
CA ASP A 43 -12.98 6.39 16.31
C ASP A 43 -13.84 5.22 16.84
N LEU A 44 -13.55 4.00 16.39
CA LEU A 44 -14.38 2.83 16.72
C LEU A 44 -14.37 2.52 18.21
N ALA A 45 -15.42 1.85 18.67
CA ALA A 45 -15.52 1.38 20.05
C ALA A 45 -14.26 0.57 20.44
N PRO A 46 -13.72 0.78 21.66
CA PRO A 46 -12.47 0.19 22.07
C PRO A 46 -12.59 -1.33 22.24
N ILE A 47 -11.55 -2.06 21.79
CA ILE A 47 -11.43 -3.49 22.03
C ILE A 47 -10.53 -3.69 23.25
N ALA A 48 -11.01 -4.42 24.26
CA ALA A 48 -10.23 -4.77 25.43
C ALA A 48 -10.19 -6.29 25.64
N TYR A 49 -9.08 -6.80 26.16
CA TYR A 49 -8.93 -8.22 26.47
C TYR A 49 -7.89 -8.45 27.58
N GLN A 50 -7.95 -9.62 28.17
CA GLN A 50 -6.94 -10.15 29.07
C GLN A 50 -6.33 -11.41 28.47
N GLU A 51 -5.02 -11.63 28.64
CA GLU A 51 -4.36 -12.87 28.24
C GLU A 51 -4.34 -13.83 29.44
N ILE A 52 -5.00 -14.98 29.28
CA ILE A 52 -5.12 -16.01 30.33
C ILE A 52 -4.70 -17.35 29.73
N ASP A 53 -3.64 -17.94 30.25
CA ASP A 53 -3.08 -19.21 29.77
C ASP A 53 -2.73 -19.21 28.27
N GLY A 54 -2.32 -18.04 27.74
CA GLY A 54 -1.98 -17.87 26.33
C GLY A 54 -3.18 -17.64 25.40
N GLU A 55 -4.41 -17.57 25.95
CA GLU A 55 -5.63 -17.23 25.20
C GLU A 55 -6.10 -15.81 25.51
N ARG A 56 -6.55 -15.08 24.49
CA ARG A 56 -7.18 -13.78 24.65
C ARG A 56 -8.64 -13.95 25.05
N LYS A 57 -8.99 -13.41 26.21
CA LYS A 57 -10.37 -13.34 26.67
C LYS A 57 -10.87 -11.90 26.53
N PRO A 58 -11.89 -11.65 25.68
CA PRO A 58 -12.42 -10.31 25.51
C PRO A 58 -13.02 -9.78 26.80
N VAL A 59 -12.87 -8.46 27.02
CA VAL A 59 -13.47 -7.73 28.12
C VAL A 59 -14.27 -6.58 27.50
N ASP A 60 -15.54 -6.48 27.85
CA ASP A 60 -16.39 -5.41 27.32
C ASP A 60 -15.89 -4.05 27.85
N CYS A 61 -15.53 -3.18 26.93
CA CYS A 61 -14.99 -1.85 27.18
C CYS A 61 -15.69 -0.82 26.28
N VAL A 62 -16.02 0.33 26.84
CA VAL A 62 -16.68 1.41 26.10
C VAL A 62 -15.95 2.74 26.35
N TYR A 63 -16.09 3.68 25.41
CA TYR A 63 -15.72 5.06 25.65
C TYR A 63 -16.65 5.72 26.65
N ARG A 64 -16.08 6.61 27.47
CA ARG A 64 -16.82 7.46 28.38
C ARG A 64 -16.39 8.91 28.22
N LEU A 65 -17.34 9.80 27.93
CA LEU A 65 -17.07 11.23 27.85
C LEU A 65 -17.11 11.86 29.23
N TYR A 66 -16.11 12.69 29.52
CA TYR A 66 -15.98 13.43 30.81
C TYR A 66 -16.15 14.94 30.64
N GLY A 67 -16.46 15.40 29.41
CA GLY A 67 -16.67 16.80 29.05
C GLY A 67 -16.74 16.97 27.56
N SER A 68 -16.59 18.20 27.09
CA SER A 68 -16.67 18.49 25.65
C SER A 68 -15.47 17.97 24.84
N PHE A 69 -14.32 17.75 25.53
CA PHE A 69 -13.06 17.39 24.88
C PHE A 69 -12.31 16.27 25.61
N ASP A 70 -12.86 15.76 26.70
CA ASP A 70 -12.23 14.74 27.53
C ASP A 70 -13.00 13.42 27.44
N LEU A 71 -12.28 12.33 27.23
CA LEU A 71 -12.82 10.98 27.23
C LEU A 71 -11.91 10.03 28.01
N GLY A 72 -12.43 8.86 28.30
CA GLY A 72 -11.69 7.73 28.89
C GLY A 72 -12.41 6.44 28.56
N PHE A 73 -12.10 5.41 29.33
CA PHE A 73 -12.65 4.07 29.13
C PHE A 73 -13.43 3.63 30.36
N GLU A 74 -14.43 2.78 30.14
CA GLU A 74 -15.22 2.12 31.17
C GLU A 74 -15.37 0.64 30.82
N LEU A 75 -15.05 -0.26 31.77
CA LEU A 75 -15.29 -1.69 31.60
C LEU A 75 -16.74 -2.00 31.97
N THR A 76 -17.47 -2.65 31.06
CA THR A 76 -18.88 -3.02 31.27
C THR A 76 -19.07 -4.54 31.40
N GLY A 77 -18.01 -5.33 31.11
CA GLY A 77 -17.99 -6.78 31.21
C GLY A 77 -17.24 -7.32 32.43
N SER A 78 -17.27 -8.63 32.60
CA SER A 78 -16.52 -9.33 33.63
C SER A 78 -15.04 -9.44 33.26
N TYR A 79 -14.15 -9.28 34.21
CA TYR A 79 -12.70 -9.40 34.07
C TYR A 79 -12.08 -10.10 35.28
N ILE A 80 -10.82 -10.53 35.14
CA ILE A 80 -10.07 -11.14 36.24
C ILE A 80 -9.20 -10.07 36.89
N GLU A 81 -9.40 -9.85 38.18
CA GLU A 81 -8.57 -8.93 38.99
C GLU A 81 -7.10 -9.36 38.99
N ASN A 82 -6.18 -8.41 39.07
CA ASN A 82 -4.73 -8.62 39.07
C ASN A 82 -4.17 -9.33 37.83
N THR A 83 -4.91 -9.37 36.73
CA THR A 83 -4.44 -9.81 35.42
C THR A 83 -4.32 -8.58 34.52
N PRO A 84 -3.21 -8.41 33.77
CA PRO A 84 -3.06 -7.28 32.86
C PRO A 84 -4.24 -7.16 31.91
N LEU A 85 -4.73 -5.96 31.74
CA LEU A 85 -5.77 -5.62 30.76
C LEU A 85 -5.13 -4.84 29.61
N ILE A 86 -5.41 -5.26 28.40
CA ILE A 86 -4.96 -4.61 27.18
C ILE A 86 -6.19 -3.96 26.54
N ILE A 87 -6.11 -2.65 26.27
CA ILE A 87 -7.11 -1.93 25.48
C ILE A 87 -6.44 -1.60 24.14
N ASP A 88 -6.95 -2.21 23.08
CA ASP A 88 -6.36 -2.16 21.74
C ASP A 88 -7.32 -1.47 20.75
N PRO A 89 -6.99 -0.28 20.25
CA PRO A 89 -7.74 0.38 19.20
C PRO A 89 -7.22 0.06 17.78
N ILE A 90 -6.34 -0.94 17.57
CA ILE A 90 -5.43 -0.98 16.40
C ILE A 90 -5.99 -1.79 15.24
N LEU A 91 -6.56 -2.98 15.43
CA LEU A 91 -7.15 -3.74 14.34
C LEU A 91 -8.63 -3.34 14.18
N MET A 92 -8.92 -2.49 13.20
CA MET A 92 -10.28 -2.00 12.96
C MET A 92 -11.12 -3.07 12.27
N TYR A 93 -10.59 -3.69 11.21
CA TYR A 93 -11.16 -4.90 10.63
C TYR A 93 -10.10 -5.73 9.89
N ALA A 94 -10.38 -7.02 9.78
CA ALA A 94 -9.68 -7.95 8.91
C ALA A 94 -10.71 -8.90 8.29
N THR A 95 -10.67 -9.04 6.98
CA THR A 95 -11.61 -9.87 6.21
C THR A 95 -10.89 -10.67 5.15
N TYR A 96 -11.35 -11.89 4.91
CA TYR A 96 -11.04 -12.58 3.66
C TYR A 96 -11.85 -11.98 2.51
N LEU A 97 -11.43 -12.27 1.28
CA LEU A 97 -12.14 -11.98 0.06
C LEU A 97 -11.84 -13.10 -0.95
N GLY A 98 -12.78 -14.02 -1.14
CA GLY A 98 -12.55 -15.13 -2.06
C GLY A 98 -13.78 -15.97 -2.35
N GLY A 99 -13.65 -16.79 -3.38
CA GLY A 99 -14.58 -17.83 -3.76
C GLY A 99 -14.03 -19.22 -3.41
N SER A 100 -14.43 -20.24 -4.18
CA SER A 100 -14.09 -21.62 -3.87
C SER A 100 -12.70 -22.08 -4.35
N LEU A 101 -11.91 -21.26 -5.05
CA LEU A 101 -10.62 -21.65 -5.60
C LEU A 101 -9.45 -20.80 -5.07
N THR A 102 -8.89 -19.91 -5.87
CA THR A 102 -7.67 -19.16 -5.52
C THR A 102 -7.82 -17.70 -5.88
N GLU A 103 -7.58 -16.84 -4.90
CA GLU A 103 -7.55 -15.40 -5.04
C GLU A 103 -6.25 -14.81 -4.53
N ASN A 104 -5.83 -13.73 -5.16
CA ASN A 104 -4.82 -12.83 -4.64
C ASN A 104 -5.27 -11.38 -4.84
N ALA A 105 -4.86 -10.48 -3.96
CA ALA A 105 -5.03 -9.05 -4.11
C ALA A 105 -3.66 -8.39 -4.27
N ARG A 106 -3.49 -7.59 -5.33
CA ARG A 106 -2.22 -6.95 -5.67
C ARG A 106 -2.25 -5.45 -5.58
N GLY A 107 -3.43 -4.84 -5.66
CA GLY A 107 -3.61 -3.41 -5.55
C GLY A 107 -4.65 -3.05 -4.50
N ILE A 108 -4.39 -2.00 -3.73
CA ILE A 108 -5.32 -1.41 -2.78
C ILE A 108 -5.25 0.10 -2.85
N ALA A 109 -6.41 0.74 -2.84
CA ALA A 109 -6.58 2.17 -2.70
C ALA A 109 -7.70 2.46 -1.71
N VAL A 110 -7.76 3.66 -1.15
CA VAL A 110 -8.78 4.05 -0.17
C VAL A 110 -9.37 5.41 -0.54
N ASP A 111 -10.70 5.54 -0.45
CA ASP A 111 -11.36 6.82 -0.66
C ASP A 111 -11.38 7.69 0.61
N THR A 112 -11.96 8.88 0.48
CA THR A 112 -12.04 9.85 1.58
C THR A 112 -12.99 9.44 2.72
N GLN A 113 -13.85 8.44 2.49
CA GLN A 113 -14.75 7.85 3.46
C GLN A 113 -14.14 6.63 4.18
N GLY A 114 -12.91 6.23 3.80
CA GLY A 114 -12.23 5.08 4.37
C GLY A 114 -12.69 3.75 3.78
N CYS A 115 -13.36 3.75 2.62
CA CYS A 115 -13.73 2.55 1.88
C CYS A 115 -12.51 2.02 1.11
N ALA A 116 -12.18 0.75 1.29
CA ALA A 116 -11.06 0.13 0.59
C ALA A 116 -11.50 -0.39 -0.78
N TYR A 117 -10.71 -0.10 -1.81
CA TYR A 117 -10.83 -0.64 -3.16
C TYR A 117 -9.68 -1.60 -3.40
N VAL A 118 -10.00 -2.82 -3.75
CA VAL A 118 -9.04 -3.91 -3.91
C VAL A 118 -9.15 -4.52 -5.30
N THR A 119 -8.00 -4.81 -5.89
CA THR A 119 -7.92 -5.47 -7.18
C THR A 119 -6.87 -6.57 -7.17
N GLY A 120 -7.07 -7.57 -8.01
CA GLY A 120 -6.17 -8.71 -8.11
C GLY A 120 -6.63 -9.72 -9.14
N THR A 121 -6.45 -11.00 -8.84
CA THR A 121 -6.82 -12.10 -9.72
C THR A 121 -7.63 -13.13 -8.94
N THR A 122 -8.70 -13.62 -9.53
CA THR A 122 -9.49 -14.76 -9.05
C THR A 122 -9.55 -15.87 -10.08
N THR A 123 -9.52 -17.10 -9.63
CA THR A 123 -9.82 -18.28 -10.46
C THR A 123 -11.21 -18.85 -10.16
N SER A 124 -11.94 -18.23 -9.23
CA SER A 124 -13.24 -18.69 -8.76
C SER A 124 -14.38 -18.13 -9.63
N VAL A 125 -15.22 -18.99 -10.13
CA VAL A 125 -16.45 -18.60 -10.85
C VAL A 125 -17.56 -18.12 -9.91
N ASP A 126 -17.41 -18.38 -8.62
CA ASP A 126 -18.28 -18.00 -7.50
C ASP A 126 -17.66 -16.89 -6.63
N PHE A 127 -16.67 -16.14 -7.17
CA PHE A 127 -16.14 -14.96 -6.50
C PHE A 127 -17.28 -13.98 -6.15
N PRO A 128 -17.26 -13.34 -4.98
CA PRO A 128 -18.36 -12.48 -4.53
C PRO A 128 -18.56 -11.27 -5.45
N ILE A 129 -19.64 -11.28 -6.22
CA ILE A 129 -20.03 -10.21 -7.15
C ILE A 129 -21.33 -9.58 -6.71
N THR A 130 -21.44 -8.26 -6.81
CA THR A 130 -22.65 -7.52 -6.41
C THR A 130 -23.62 -7.34 -7.57
N PRO A 131 -24.94 -7.21 -7.29
CA PRO A 131 -25.91 -6.83 -8.31
C PRO A 131 -25.58 -5.48 -8.93
N GLY A 132 -25.71 -5.36 -10.25
CA GLY A 132 -25.38 -4.14 -10.98
C GLY A 132 -23.91 -3.98 -11.36
N ALA A 133 -23.05 -4.95 -11.03
CA ALA A 133 -21.64 -4.95 -11.43
C ALA A 133 -21.47 -4.92 -12.96
N PHE A 134 -20.39 -4.31 -13.42
CA PHE A 134 -20.05 -4.24 -14.85
C PHE A 134 -20.00 -5.65 -15.49
N GLN A 135 -19.34 -6.60 -14.83
CA GLN A 135 -19.24 -7.99 -15.29
C GLN A 135 -19.60 -8.95 -14.15
N THR A 136 -20.71 -9.67 -14.31
CA THR A 136 -21.27 -10.53 -13.27
C THR A 136 -20.88 -11.99 -13.38
N THR A 137 -20.21 -12.38 -14.47
CA THR A 137 -19.74 -13.74 -14.74
C THR A 137 -18.28 -13.74 -15.10
N ALA A 138 -17.56 -14.76 -14.61
CA ALA A 138 -16.18 -14.97 -15.00
C ALA A 138 -16.05 -15.12 -16.54
N GLY A 139 -15.05 -14.47 -17.12
CA GLY A 139 -14.82 -14.51 -18.56
C GLY A 139 -13.90 -15.66 -18.98
N GLY A 140 -12.94 -16.01 -18.14
CA GLY A 140 -11.87 -16.95 -18.44
C GLY A 140 -11.50 -17.91 -17.31
N VAL A 141 -10.30 -18.49 -17.42
CA VAL A 141 -9.74 -19.40 -16.41
C VAL A 141 -9.32 -18.65 -15.15
N ASN A 142 -8.90 -17.40 -15.32
CA ASN A 142 -8.58 -16.45 -14.29
C ASN A 142 -9.01 -15.05 -14.75
N ASP A 143 -9.62 -14.30 -13.89
CA ASP A 143 -10.06 -12.94 -14.18
C ASP A 143 -9.50 -11.95 -13.17
N ALA A 144 -9.28 -10.73 -13.62
CA ALA A 144 -9.11 -9.62 -12.72
C ALA A 144 -10.45 -9.33 -12.02
N TYR A 145 -10.39 -8.74 -10.84
CA TYR A 145 -11.56 -8.26 -10.11
C TYR A 145 -11.30 -6.86 -9.53
N VAL A 146 -12.39 -6.13 -9.29
CA VAL A 146 -12.37 -4.85 -8.56
C VAL A 146 -13.48 -4.88 -7.53
N THR A 147 -13.11 -4.70 -6.27
CA THR A 147 -14.05 -4.76 -5.14
C THR A 147 -13.90 -3.52 -4.26
N LYS A 148 -15.01 -2.83 -3.98
CA LYS A 148 -15.10 -1.74 -3.00
C LYS A 148 -15.78 -2.25 -1.74
N PHE A 149 -15.10 -2.16 -0.60
CA PHE A 149 -15.64 -2.47 0.72
C PHE A 149 -16.28 -1.25 1.37
N ALA A 150 -17.27 -1.49 2.21
CA ALA A 150 -17.70 -0.51 3.20
C ALA A 150 -16.54 -0.15 4.14
N SER A 151 -16.54 1.05 4.71
CA SER A 151 -15.42 1.58 5.51
C SER A 151 -15.14 0.78 6.81
N ASP A 152 -16.12 0.00 7.25
CA ASP A 152 -16.05 -0.92 8.39
C ASP A 152 -15.68 -2.37 8.01
N GLY A 153 -15.50 -2.67 6.72
CA GLY A 153 -15.17 -3.99 6.21
C GLY A 153 -16.27 -5.04 6.29
N SER A 154 -17.52 -4.66 6.66
CA SER A 154 -18.62 -5.58 6.91
C SER A 154 -19.36 -6.03 5.65
N SER A 155 -19.24 -5.28 4.56
CA SER A 155 -19.99 -5.55 3.33
C SER A 155 -19.26 -5.02 2.09
N LEU A 156 -19.70 -5.50 0.92
CA LEU A 156 -19.26 -5.00 -0.37
C LEU A 156 -20.22 -3.91 -0.86
N ILE A 157 -19.67 -2.75 -1.23
CA ILE A 157 -20.42 -1.69 -1.91
C ILE A 157 -20.62 -2.09 -3.37
N TYR A 158 -19.53 -2.50 -4.03
CA TYR A 158 -19.59 -3.17 -5.32
C TYR A 158 -18.43 -4.17 -5.46
N SER A 159 -18.63 -5.16 -6.30
CA SER A 159 -17.60 -6.11 -6.73
C SER A 159 -17.92 -6.60 -8.13
N THR A 160 -16.92 -6.57 -9.02
CA THR A 160 -17.05 -6.94 -10.43
C THR A 160 -15.86 -7.73 -10.91
N TYR A 161 -16.08 -8.69 -11.81
CA TYR A 161 -15.00 -9.20 -12.64
C TYR A 161 -14.55 -8.15 -13.65
N LEU A 162 -13.36 -8.32 -14.19
CA LEU A 162 -12.80 -7.56 -15.30
C LEU A 162 -11.90 -8.48 -16.13
N GLY A 163 -12.45 -9.10 -17.16
CA GLY A 163 -11.69 -10.08 -17.94
C GLY A 163 -12.37 -10.48 -19.23
N GLY A 164 -11.66 -11.27 -20.01
CA GLY A 164 -12.13 -11.90 -21.24
C GLY A 164 -11.81 -13.40 -21.24
N SER A 165 -12.00 -14.07 -22.36
CA SER A 165 -11.99 -15.54 -22.47
C SER A 165 -10.64 -16.22 -22.18
N ASN A 166 -9.52 -15.49 -22.24
CA ASN A 166 -8.17 -16.04 -22.04
C ASN A 166 -7.43 -15.40 -20.85
N GLY A 167 -8.18 -15.01 -19.85
CA GLY A 167 -7.67 -14.53 -18.58
C GLY A 167 -7.25 -13.06 -18.55
N ALA A 168 -7.27 -12.51 -17.35
CA ALA A 168 -6.74 -11.20 -17.01
C ALA A 168 -6.23 -11.19 -15.56
N SER A 169 -5.28 -10.31 -15.27
CA SER A 169 -4.83 -10.01 -13.92
C SER A 169 -4.77 -8.51 -13.72
N ALA A 170 -5.16 -8.01 -12.55
CA ALA A 170 -4.95 -6.62 -12.17
C ALA A 170 -3.78 -6.53 -11.20
N ASN A 171 -2.87 -5.60 -11.45
CA ASN A 171 -1.65 -5.43 -10.66
C ASN A 171 -1.67 -4.17 -9.79
N SER A 172 -2.36 -3.12 -10.24
CA SER A 172 -2.39 -1.85 -9.52
C SER A 172 -3.73 -1.14 -9.72
N ILE A 173 -4.14 -0.36 -8.71
CA ILE A 173 -5.36 0.43 -8.68
C ILE A 173 -5.07 1.81 -8.10
N PHE A 174 -5.69 2.84 -8.67
CA PHE A 174 -5.67 4.21 -8.17
C PHE A 174 -7.06 4.83 -8.25
N LEU A 175 -7.37 5.80 -7.38
CA LEU A 175 -8.65 6.50 -7.35
C LEU A 175 -8.47 7.97 -7.71
N ASP A 176 -9.32 8.50 -8.59
CA ASP A 176 -9.42 9.94 -8.76
C ASP A 176 -10.32 10.59 -7.68
N THR A 177 -10.41 11.92 -7.70
CA THR A 177 -11.23 12.68 -6.75
C THR A 177 -12.75 12.46 -6.90
N GLN A 178 -13.18 11.76 -7.95
CA GLN A 178 -14.56 11.38 -8.21
C GLN A 178 -14.82 9.91 -7.84
N GLU A 179 -13.85 9.27 -7.18
CA GLU A 179 -13.88 7.86 -6.79
C GLU A 179 -13.97 6.88 -7.97
N CYS A 180 -13.59 7.32 -9.18
CA CYS A 180 -13.41 6.40 -10.29
C CYS A 180 -12.14 5.58 -10.06
N ALA A 181 -12.25 4.26 -10.22
CA ALA A 181 -11.10 3.38 -10.08
C ALA A 181 -10.36 3.22 -11.42
N TYR A 182 -9.06 3.47 -11.41
CA TYR A 182 -8.16 3.23 -12.55
C TYR A 182 -7.35 1.97 -12.27
N ILE A 183 -7.45 1.02 -13.16
CA ILE A 183 -6.86 -0.31 -13.02
C ILE A 183 -5.92 -0.58 -14.18
N THR A 184 -4.78 -1.17 -13.90
CA THR A 184 -3.87 -1.70 -14.92
C THR A 184 -3.42 -3.11 -14.59
N GLY A 185 -3.11 -3.86 -15.61
CA GLY A 185 -2.69 -5.23 -15.48
C GLY A 185 -2.34 -5.87 -16.83
N SER A 186 -2.33 -7.19 -16.86
CA SER A 186 -2.07 -7.96 -18.07
C SER A 186 -3.28 -8.79 -18.46
N THR A 187 -3.41 -9.04 -19.78
CA THR A 187 -4.44 -9.92 -20.33
C THR A 187 -3.91 -10.72 -21.51
N GLY A 188 -4.35 -11.98 -21.60
CA GLY A 188 -4.16 -12.82 -22.79
C GLY A 188 -5.37 -12.81 -23.72
N SER A 189 -6.43 -12.09 -23.34
CA SER A 189 -7.73 -12.15 -24.03
C SER A 189 -7.77 -11.21 -25.23
N THR A 190 -8.23 -11.71 -26.35
CA THR A 190 -8.51 -10.89 -27.54
C THR A 190 -9.88 -10.21 -27.49
N ASP A 191 -10.69 -10.60 -26.53
CA ASP A 191 -12.04 -10.11 -26.22
C ASP A 191 -12.14 -9.41 -24.85
N PHE A 192 -10.99 -8.94 -24.33
CA PHE A 192 -11.00 -8.10 -23.11
C PHE A 192 -11.90 -6.88 -23.32
N PRO A 193 -12.74 -6.50 -22.35
CA PRO A 193 -13.69 -5.41 -22.52
C PRO A 193 -12.99 -4.06 -22.73
N ILE A 194 -13.14 -3.49 -23.92
CA ILE A 194 -12.65 -2.16 -24.29
C ILE A 194 -13.81 -1.26 -24.69
N THR A 195 -13.62 0.04 -24.58
CA THR A 195 -14.67 1.04 -24.90
C THR A 195 -14.49 1.63 -26.31
N PRO A 196 -15.58 2.13 -26.92
CA PRO A 196 -15.47 2.95 -28.12
C PRO A 196 -14.57 4.17 -27.86
N GLY A 197 -13.69 4.49 -28.80
CA GLY A 197 -12.73 5.59 -28.67
C GLY A 197 -11.46 5.25 -27.90
N ALA A 198 -11.27 3.99 -27.49
CA ALA A 198 -10.05 3.53 -26.86
C ALA A 198 -8.81 3.81 -27.71
N TYR A 199 -7.70 4.15 -27.05
CA TYR A 199 -6.41 4.36 -27.72
C TYR A 199 -6.02 3.15 -28.61
N GLN A 200 -6.16 1.95 -28.07
CA GLN A 200 -5.84 0.71 -28.78
C GLN A 200 -7.00 -0.28 -28.70
N THR A 201 -7.57 -0.60 -29.86
CA THR A 201 -8.66 -1.57 -29.99
C THR A 201 -8.18 -2.95 -30.45
N THR A 202 -6.96 -3.02 -31.01
CA THR A 202 -6.31 -4.29 -31.32
C THR A 202 -5.77 -4.94 -30.05
N PRO A 203 -5.88 -6.27 -29.91
CA PRO A 203 -5.42 -6.95 -28.72
C PRO A 203 -3.96 -6.64 -28.37
N GLY A 204 -3.72 -6.41 -27.10
CA GLY A 204 -2.42 -6.18 -26.48
C GLY A 204 -2.27 -7.02 -25.22
N SER A 205 -1.05 -7.13 -24.71
CA SER A 205 -0.76 -7.91 -23.50
C SER A 205 -1.07 -7.15 -22.19
N LEU A 206 -1.23 -5.85 -22.27
CA LEU A 206 -1.55 -4.97 -21.13
C LEU A 206 -2.88 -4.25 -21.39
N TYR A 207 -3.48 -3.76 -20.31
CA TYR A 207 -4.69 -2.95 -20.37
C TYR A 207 -4.68 -1.81 -19.35
N VAL A 208 -5.46 -0.77 -19.64
CA VAL A 208 -5.77 0.33 -18.74
C VAL A 208 -7.26 0.59 -18.77
N THR A 209 -7.89 0.56 -17.59
CA THR A 209 -9.34 0.68 -17.45
C THR A 209 -9.68 1.71 -16.40
N LYS A 210 -10.62 2.61 -16.69
CA LYS A 210 -11.28 3.49 -15.73
C LYS A 210 -12.70 3.01 -15.51
N LEU A 211 -12.99 2.56 -14.29
CA LEU A 211 -14.30 2.06 -13.84
C LEU A 211 -15.07 3.20 -13.18
N ALA A 212 -16.37 3.25 -13.41
CA ALA A 212 -17.27 4.21 -12.76
C ALA A 212 -17.33 3.99 -11.25
N PRO A 213 -17.66 5.03 -10.44
CA PRO A 213 -17.66 4.96 -8.97
C PRO A 213 -18.61 3.92 -8.38
N ASP A 214 -19.65 3.55 -9.12
CA ASP A 214 -20.64 2.53 -8.75
C ASP A 214 -20.25 1.11 -9.17
N GLY A 215 -19.12 0.92 -9.86
CA GLY A 215 -18.66 -0.37 -10.35
C GLY A 215 -19.48 -0.96 -11.49
N GLY A 216 -20.49 -0.23 -12.02
CA GLY A 216 -21.47 -0.73 -12.98
C GLY A 216 -21.11 -0.51 -14.45
N SER A 217 -20.13 0.31 -14.77
CA SER A 217 -19.75 0.62 -16.16
C SER A 217 -18.31 1.04 -16.32
N LEU A 218 -17.75 0.83 -17.53
CA LEU A 218 -16.44 1.36 -17.92
C LEU A 218 -16.59 2.77 -18.46
N ILE A 219 -15.82 3.71 -17.91
CA ILE A 219 -15.71 5.07 -18.47
C ILE A 219 -14.80 5.02 -19.71
N TYR A 220 -13.64 4.39 -19.57
CA TYR A 220 -12.83 3.96 -20.71
C TYR A 220 -12.07 2.68 -20.38
N SER A 221 -11.73 1.93 -21.39
CA SER A 221 -10.87 0.76 -21.29
C SER A 221 -10.15 0.56 -22.62
N THR A 222 -8.84 0.33 -22.58
CA THR A 222 -7.97 0.21 -23.74
C THR A 222 -6.92 -0.86 -23.53
N TYR A 223 -6.53 -1.54 -24.58
CA TYR A 223 -5.28 -2.28 -24.58
C TYR A 223 -4.07 -1.34 -24.59
N LEU A 224 -2.90 -1.87 -24.22
CA LEU A 224 -1.60 -1.21 -24.34
C LEU A 224 -0.53 -2.23 -24.74
N GLY A 225 0.25 -1.90 -25.76
CA GLY A 225 1.35 -2.74 -26.25
C GLY A 225 0.92 -3.87 -27.20
N GLY A 226 1.87 -4.67 -27.62
CA GLY A 226 1.63 -5.81 -28.49
C GLY A 226 1.20 -7.07 -27.73
N THR A 227 1.14 -8.20 -28.47
CA THR A 227 0.75 -9.51 -27.91
C THR A 227 1.95 -10.34 -27.43
N VAL A 228 3.14 -9.73 -27.35
CA VAL A 228 4.35 -10.41 -26.91
C VAL A 228 4.24 -10.73 -25.42
N SER A 229 4.42 -11.99 -25.05
CA SER A 229 4.52 -12.40 -23.65
C SER A 229 5.76 -11.80 -22.99
N GLY A 230 5.67 -11.47 -21.70
CA GLY A 230 6.78 -10.89 -20.94
C GLY A 230 6.70 -9.37 -20.78
N SER A 231 5.50 -8.79 -20.90
CA SER A 231 5.22 -7.42 -20.48
C SER A 231 4.35 -7.43 -19.22
N SER A 232 4.57 -6.45 -18.33
CA SER A 232 3.75 -6.23 -17.13
C SER A 232 3.60 -4.73 -16.87
N SER A 233 2.38 -4.27 -16.63
CA SER A 233 2.12 -2.97 -16.03
C SER A 233 2.04 -3.13 -14.53
N ASN A 234 2.96 -2.49 -13.79
CA ASN A 234 3.14 -2.72 -12.37
C ASN A 234 2.54 -1.60 -11.51
N GLY A 235 2.48 -0.39 -12.04
CA GLY A 235 1.95 0.78 -11.33
C GLY A 235 1.05 1.63 -12.22
N ILE A 236 0.02 2.23 -11.60
CA ILE A 236 -0.84 3.26 -12.17
C ILE A 236 -1.08 4.37 -11.16
N VAL A 237 -1.01 5.61 -11.61
CA VAL A 237 -1.34 6.80 -10.83
C VAL A 237 -2.04 7.81 -11.71
N VAL A 238 -2.84 8.71 -11.13
CA VAL A 238 -3.56 9.74 -11.88
C VAL A 238 -3.15 11.11 -11.37
N ASP A 239 -2.80 12.01 -12.27
CA ASP A 239 -2.49 13.39 -11.92
C ASP A 239 -3.76 14.22 -11.61
N LEU A 240 -3.57 15.43 -11.06
CA LEU A 240 -4.69 16.32 -10.69
C LEU A 240 -5.56 16.75 -11.89
N GLN A 241 -5.09 16.56 -13.12
CA GLN A 241 -5.81 16.85 -14.35
C GLN A 241 -6.61 15.63 -14.85
N GLY A 242 -6.46 14.46 -14.21
CA GLY A 242 -7.15 13.22 -14.56
C GLY A 242 -6.44 12.37 -15.63
N HIS A 243 -5.16 12.64 -15.91
CA HIS A 243 -4.37 11.81 -16.82
C HIS A 243 -3.83 10.59 -16.07
N ALA A 244 -4.01 9.41 -16.65
CA ALA A 244 -3.44 8.18 -16.11
C ALA A 244 -1.98 8.01 -16.56
N HIS A 245 -1.09 7.78 -15.60
CA HIS A 245 0.31 7.41 -15.83
C HIS A 245 0.47 5.95 -15.47
N VAL A 246 0.98 5.16 -16.40
CA VAL A 246 1.18 3.71 -16.25
C VAL A 246 2.65 3.39 -16.47
N ALA A 247 3.22 2.56 -15.60
CA ALA A 247 4.59 2.11 -15.73
C ALA A 247 4.73 0.61 -15.48
N GLY A 248 5.79 0.05 -16.02
CA GLY A 248 6.08 -1.36 -15.90
C GLY A 248 7.29 -1.74 -16.74
N TYR A 249 7.29 -2.94 -17.28
CA TYR A 249 8.34 -3.36 -18.19
C TYR A 249 7.75 -4.10 -19.41
N THR A 250 8.48 -4.07 -20.53
CA THR A 250 8.08 -4.75 -21.76
C THR A 250 9.29 -5.27 -22.52
N SER A 251 9.16 -6.48 -23.05
CA SER A 251 10.09 -7.05 -24.01
C SER A 251 9.66 -6.77 -25.47
N ASP A 252 8.50 -6.11 -25.67
CA ASP A 252 8.00 -5.77 -26.98
C ASP A 252 8.79 -4.60 -27.59
N THR A 253 9.48 -4.86 -28.70
CA THR A 253 10.22 -3.84 -29.44
C THR A 253 9.31 -2.88 -30.22
N ASN A 254 8.04 -3.25 -30.41
CA ASN A 254 7.01 -2.44 -31.08
C ASN A 254 6.04 -1.80 -30.08
N PHE A 255 6.41 -1.76 -28.80
CA PHE A 255 5.61 -1.06 -27.78
C PHE A 255 5.35 0.39 -28.22
N PRO A 256 4.13 0.92 -28.05
CA PRO A 256 3.78 2.24 -28.56
C PRO A 256 4.55 3.35 -27.84
N ILE A 257 5.40 4.03 -28.60
CA ILE A 257 6.24 5.16 -28.16
C ILE A 257 5.86 6.42 -28.93
N THR A 258 5.77 7.56 -28.24
CA THR A 258 5.43 8.84 -28.87
C THR A 258 6.63 9.53 -29.48
N PRO A 259 6.45 10.33 -30.56
CA PRO A 259 7.52 11.17 -31.09
C PRO A 259 8.03 12.16 -30.02
N GLY A 260 9.35 12.32 -29.92
CA GLY A 260 9.98 13.19 -28.95
C GLY A 260 10.16 12.58 -27.55
N ALA A 261 9.81 11.31 -27.35
CA ALA A 261 10.06 10.60 -26.10
C ALA A 261 11.55 10.57 -25.74
N PHE A 262 11.86 10.51 -24.44
CA PHE A 262 13.23 10.41 -23.95
C PHE A 262 14.00 9.23 -24.58
N GLN A 263 13.37 8.06 -24.65
CA GLN A 263 13.96 6.87 -25.26
C GLN A 263 12.93 6.20 -26.19
N THR A 264 13.28 6.14 -27.47
CA THR A 264 12.37 5.62 -28.50
C THR A 264 12.64 4.17 -28.90
N THR A 265 13.73 3.58 -28.40
CA THR A 265 14.16 2.22 -28.74
C THR A 265 14.26 1.38 -27.46
N ASN A 266 13.68 0.18 -27.49
CA ASN A 266 13.90 -0.83 -26.47
C ASN A 266 15.33 -1.38 -26.63
N LEU A 267 16.20 -1.08 -25.67
CA LEU A 267 17.60 -1.52 -25.68
C LEU A 267 17.81 -2.83 -24.91
N GLY A 268 16.88 -3.17 -24.01
CA GLY A 268 17.00 -4.32 -23.13
C GLY A 268 16.79 -5.65 -23.84
N LEU A 269 17.81 -6.53 -23.81
CA LEU A 269 17.70 -7.90 -24.35
C LEU A 269 16.64 -8.74 -23.65
N SER A 270 16.30 -8.42 -22.40
CA SER A 270 15.29 -9.09 -21.57
C SER A 270 14.13 -8.17 -21.20
N GLY A 271 14.02 -7.01 -21.83
CA GLY A 271 12.98 -6.00 -21.64
C GLY A 271 13.46 -4.73 -20.94
N SER A 272 12.84 -3.61 -21.32
CA SER A 272 13.07 -2.30 -20.75
C SER A 272 11.84 -1.83 -19.96
N GLY A 273 12.06 -0.94 -19.01
CA GLY A 273 10.99 -0.16 -18.38
C GLY A 273 10.23 0.68 -19.41
N PHE A 274 8.97 0.94 -19.17
CA PHE A 274 8.18 1.91 -19.94
C PHE A 274 7.39 2.82 -19.01
N ILE A 275 7.11 4.04 -19.46
CA ILE A 275 6.25 5.01 -18.80
C ILE A 275 5.34 5.61 -19.85
N THR A 276 4.04 5.50 -19.64
CA THR A 276 3.00 5.96 -20.58
C THR A 276 1.99 6.84 -19.87
N LYS A 277 1.73 8.05 -20.41
CA LYS A 277 0.70 8.97 -19.93
C LYS A 277 -0.44 9.03 -20.95
N PHE A 278 -1.65 8.75 -20.49
CA PHE A 278 -2.88 8.79 -21.29
C PHE A 278 -3.60 10.14 -21.18
N SER A 279 -4.34 10.48 -22.23
CA SER A 279 -5.37 11.51 -22.13
C SER A 279 -6.47 11.11 -21.15
N THR A 280 -7.22 12.09 -20.64
CA THR A 280 -8.26 11.88 -19.60
C THR A 280 -9.40 10.96 -20.04
N ASP A 281 -9.62 10.82 -21.34
CA ASP A 281 -10.61 9.95 -21.98
C ASP A 281 -10.07 8.57 -22.39
N GLY A 282 -8.76 8.33 -22.18
CA GLY A 282 -8.10 7.06 -22.57
C GLY A 282 -7.97 6.85 -24.08
N GLY A 283 -8.27 7.89 -24.91
CA GLY A 283 -8.30 7.80 -26.37
C GLY A 283 -6.97 8.10 -27.06
N SER A 284 -5.99 8.65 -26.35
CA SER A 284 -4.68 8.99 -26.91
C SER A 284 -3.57 8.93 -25.88
N LEU A 285 -2.31 8.84 -26.35
CA LEU A 285 -1.12 8.99 -25.52
C LEU A 285 -0.66 10.44 -25.54
N ILE A 286 -0.43 11.01 -24.36
CA ILE A 286 0.24 12.32 -24.21
C ILE A 286 1.74 12.11 -24.41
N TYR A 287 2.32 11.12 -23.73
CA TYR A 287 3.64 10.61 -24.01
C TYR A 287 3.74 9.11 -23.69
N SER A 288 4.67 8.46 -24.31
CA SER A 288 5.10 7.09 -23.96
C SER A 288 6.59 6.95 -24.30
N THR A 289 7.37 6.46 -23.36
CA THR A 289 8.83 6.33 -23.49
C THR A 289 9.30 5.01 -22.88
N PHE A 290 10.36 4.45 -23.43
CA PHE A 290 11.16 3.46 -22.71
C PHE A 290 12.05 4.14 -21.65
N LEU A 291 12.52 3.36 -20.69
CA LEU A 291 13.52 3.74 -19.71
C LEU A 291 14.37 2.50 -19.39
N GLY A 292 15.61 2.48 -19.86
CA GLY A 292 16.51 1.37 -19.60
C GLY A 292 17.79 1.42 -20.44
N GLY A 293 18.68 0.48 -20.15
CA GLY A 293 19.90 0.21 -20.92
C GLY A 293 19.83 -1.15 -21.62
N THR A 294 20.99 -1.79 -21.75
CA THR A 294 21.13 -3.06 -22.51
C THR A 294 20.79 -4.31 -21.68
N GLY A 295 20.70 -4.20 -20.36
CA GLY A 295 20.28 -5.30 -19.47
C GLY A 295 18.78 -5.40 -19.31
N GLN A 296 18.34 -5.98 -18.21
CA GLN A 296 16.92 -5.99 -17.80
C GLN A 296 16.62 -4.79 -16.92
N ASP A 297 15.56 -4.05 -17.24
CA ASP A 297 15.12 -2.88 -16.51
C ASP A 297 13.64 -3.01 -16.21
N ILE A 298 13.29 -3.04 -14.93
CA ILE A 298 11.92 -3.23 -14.45
C ILE A 298 11.52 -2.01 -13.62
N ILE A 299 10.48 -1.29 -14.04
CA ILE A 299 9.82 -0.31 -13.18
C ILE A 299 8.80 -1.08 -12.33
N ASN A 300 8.94 -0.98 -11.01
CA ASN A 300 8.04 -1.63 -10.05
C ASN A 300 6.91 -0.72 -9.60
N ASP A 301 7.15 0.60 -9.54
CA ASP A 301 6.15 1.54 -9.05
C ASP A 301 6.33 2.93 -9.67
N ILE A 302 5.23 3.70 -9.69
CA ILE A 302 5.14 5.05 -10.23
C ILE A 302 4.29 5.93 -9.32
N THR A 303 4.73 7.16 -9.11
CA THR A 303 3.93 8.22 -8.48
C THR A 303 4.07 9.53 -9.26
N VAL A 304 3.20 10.50 -8.98
CA VAL A 304 3.26 11.85 -9.56
C VAL A 304 3.22 12.92 -8.47
N ASP A 305 3.96 14.01 -8.68
CA ASP A 305 3.82 15.17 -7.81
C ASP A 305 2.60 16.04 -8.18
N THR A 306 2.32 17.07 -7.39
CA THR A 306 1.20 17.98 -7.61
C THR A 306 1.30 18.79 -8.92
N GLN A 307 2.45 18.79 -9.58
CA GLN A 307 2.70 19.43 -10.86
C GLN A 307 2.53 18.44 -12.03
N GLY A 308 2.41 17.14 -11.74
CA GLY A 308 2.22 16.08 -12.74
C GLY A 308 3.54 15.48 -13.26
N TYR A 309 4.69 15.75 -12.63
CA TYR A 309 5.93 15.05 -12.94
C TYR A 309 5.85 13.60 -12.45
N ALA A 310 6.22 12.67 -13.32
CA ALA A 310 6.27 11.25 -12.96
C ALA A 310 7.60 10.89 -12.29
N TYR A 311 7.50 10.13 -11.20
CA TYR A 311 8.63 9.54 -10.49
C TYR A 311 8.46 8.02 -10.52
N VAL A 312 9.53 7.31 -10.87
CA VAL A 312 9.53 5.86 -10.94
C VAL A 312 10.69 5.26 -10.17
N THR A 313 10.49 4.05 -9.67
CA THR A 313 11.54 3.23 -9.07
C THR A 313 11.42 1.79 -9.54
N GLY A 314 12.52 1.06 -9.39
CA GLY A 314 12.55 -0.34 -9.78
C GLY A 314 13.94 -0.95 -9.63
N ALA A 315 14.24 -1.91 -10.50
CA ALA A 315 15.53 -2.58 -10.56
C ALA A 315 16.10 -2.55 -11.96
N THR A 316 17.40 -2.33 -12.07
CA THR A 316 18.16 -2.39 -13.34
C THR A 316 19.33 -3.33 -13.22
N SER A 317 19.60 -4.10 -14.26
CA SER A 317 20.85 -4.83 -14.46
C SER A 317 21.74 -4.21 -15.55
N SER A 318 21.33 -3.05 -16.06
CA SER A 318 22.01 -2.33 -17.14
C SER A 318 23.17 -1.49 -16.59
N THR A 319 24.39 -1.76 -17.03
CA THR A 319 25.56 -0.94 -16.71
C THR A 319 25.51 0.43 -17.40
N ASP A 320 24.72 0.56 -18.45
CA ASP A 320 24.46 1.74 -19.27
C ASP A 320 23.05 2.33 -19.03
N PHE A 321 22.42 2.03 -17.87
CA PHE A 321 21.16 2.66 -17.47
C PHE A 321 21.31 4.17 -17.42
N PRO A 322 20.38 4.94 -17.98
CA PRO A 322 20.49 6.39 -18.08
C PRO A 322 20.41 7.06 -16.70
N VAL A 323 21.52 7.67 -16.26
CA VAL A 323 21.61 8.48 -15.04
C VAL A 323 22.04 9.92 -15.38
N THR A 324 21.62 10.87 -14.56
CA THR A 324 21.98 12.29 -14.77
C THR A 324 23.33 12.62 -14.11
N PRO A 325 24.09 13.59 -14.65
CA PRO A 325 25.44 13.90 -14.14
C PRO A 325 25.50 14.36 -12.67
N SER A 326 24.44 14.97 -12.16
CA SER A 326 24.32 15.44 -10.77
C SER A 326 23.64 14.46 -9.84
N ALA A 327 23.41 13.22 -10.26
CA ALA A 327 22.72 12.22 -9.47
C ALA A 327 23.50 11.85 -8.20
N PHE A 328 22.78 11.44 -7.15
CA PHE A 328 23.36 10.93 -5.91
C PHE A 328 24.38 9.81 -6.17
N GLN A 329 24.05 8.89 -7.08
CA GLN A 329 24.93 7.79 -7.46
C GLN A 329 24.88 7.58 -8.98
N THR A 330 26.04 7.76 -9.64
CA THR A 330 26.20 7.58 -11.09
C THR A 330 26.88 6.28 -11.47
N THR A 331 27.43 5.55 -10.48
CA THR A 331 28.19 4.32 -10.72
C THR A 331 27.31 3.10 -10.44
N PHE A 332 27.19 2.23 -11.44
CA PHE A 332 26.55 0.92 -11.31
C PHE A 332 27.42 -0.03 -10.49
N THR A 333 26.84 -0.73 -9.52
CA THR A 333 27.55 -1.62 -8.59
C THR A 333 27.03 -3.07 -8.58
N GLY A 334 26.05 -3.40 -9.42
CA GLY A 334 25.35 -4.68 -9.47
C GLY A 334 23.88 -4.45 -9.82
N SER A 335 23.01 -5.45 -9.71
CA SER A 335 21.56 -5.19 -9.88
C SER A 335 21.12 -4.11 -8.89
N SER A 336 20.76 -2.95 -9.42
CA SER A 336 20.62 -1.71 -8.65
C SER A 336 19.20 -1.20 -8.64
N THR A 337 18.75 -0.70 -7.50
CA THR A 337 17.60 0.21 -7.44
C THR A 337 17.91 1.46 -8.26
N PHE A 338 16.95 1.97 -8.99
CA PHE A 338 17.00 3.29 -9.61
C PHE A 338 15.84 4.16 -9.19
N ILE A 339 16.02 5.47 -9.21
CA ILE A 339 14.98 6.47 -9.02
C ILE A 339 15.10 7.47 -10.16
N THR A 340 14.00 7.69 -10.87
CA THR A 340 13.98 8.60 -12.01
C THR A 340 12.76 9.53 -11.94
N LYS A 341 13.00 10.83 -12.09
CA LYS A 341 11.97 11.85 -12.32
C LYS A 341 11.99 12.24 -13.79
N LEU A 342 10.83 12.14 -14.45
CA LEU A 342 10.64 12.41 -15.87
C LEU A 342 10.07 13.82 -16.08
N ALA A 343 10.44 14.47 -17.18
CA ALA A 343 9.83 15.73 -17.61
C ALA A 343 8.33 15.54 -17.93
N LEU A 344 7.53 16.61 -17.82
CA LEU A 344 6.07 16.59 -17.99
C LEU A 344 5.62 16.06 -19.36
N ASP A 345 6.43 16.27 -20.37
CA ASP A 345 6.18 15.83 -21.75
C ASP A 345 6.85 14.51 -22.12
N GLY A 346 7.52 13.86 -21.17
CA GLY A 346 8.21 12.59 -21.37
C GLY A 346 9.48 12.66 -22.21
N SER A 347 9.99 13.87 -22.53
CA SER A 347 11.12 14.08 -23.46
C SER A 347 12.51 14.00 -22.82
N ALA A 348 12.60 14.14 -21.49
CA ALA A 348 13.86 14.23 -20.77
C ALA A 348 13.77 13.68 -19.34
N LEU A 349 14.92 13.32 -18.77
CA LEU A 349 15.05 13.04 -17.36
C LEU A 349 15.37 14.35 -16.62
N ILE A 350 14.57 14.67 -15.59
CA ILE A 350 14.89 15.77 -14.67
C ILE A 350 16.03 15.33 -13.76
N TYR A 351 15.91 14.12 -13.19
CA TYR A 351 17.01 13.41 -12.59
C TYR A 351 16.83 11.90 -12.75
N SER A 352 17.93 11.17 -12.70
CA SER A 352 17.94 9.72 -12.63
C SER A 352 19.20 9.28 -11.89
N THR A 353 19.05 8.44 -10.88
CA THR A 353 20.13 8.00 -10.00
C THR A 353 20.03 6.52 -9.70
N PHE A 354 21.15 5.86 -9.48
CA PHE A 354 21.17 4.59 -8.78
C PHE A 354 20.99 4.80 -7.26
N LEU A 355 20.58 3.75 -6.58
CA LEU A 355 20.56 3.64 -5.13
C LEU A 355 20.90 2.20 -4.77
N SER A 356 22.18 1.91 -4.60
CA SER A 356 22.67 0.56 -4.37
C SER A 356 24.03 0.54 -3.66
N GLY A 357 24.29 -0.56 -3.01
CA GLY A 357 25.59 -0.88 -2.44
C GLY A 357 26.36 -1.90 -3.28
N THR A 358 27.12 -2.76 -2.62
CA THR A 358 27.87 -3.84 -3.26
C THR A 358 27.01 -5.10 -3.54
N SER A 359 25.79 -5.13 -3.00
CA SER A 359 24.83 -6.22 -3.17
C SER A 359 23.64 -5.75 -4.00
N ASN A 360 22.88 -6.70 -4.57
CA ASN A 360 21.70 -6.38 -5.36
C ASN A 360 20.67 -5.62 -4.51
N SER A 361 19.96 -4.73 -5.16
CA SER A 361 18.83 -4.00 -4.57
C SER A 361 17.70 -3.79 -5.59
N SER A 362 16.49 -3.61 -5.10
CA SER A 362 15.29 -3.36 -5.92
C SER A 362 14.35 -2.41 -5.17
N GLY A 363 14.08 -1.24 -5.73
CA GLY A 363 12.99 -0.37 -5.28
C GLY A 363 11.65 -1.04 -5.55
N ARG A 364 10.77 -1.03 -4.57
CA ARG A 364 9.45 -1.68 -4.65
C ARG A 364 8.32 -0.69 -4.68
N SER A 365 8.44 0.39 -3.92
CA SER A 365 7.44 1.45 -3.89
C SER A 365 8.10 2.82 -3.86
N ILE A 366 7.43 3.81 -4.44
CA ILE A 366 7.85 5.20 -4.46
C ILE A 366 6.69 6.13 -4.12
N SER A 367 6.96 7.07 -3.23
CA SER A 367 6.05 8.17 -2.90
C SER A 367 6.79 9.51 -3.00
N VAL A 368 6.07 10.61 -3.13
CA VAL A 368 6.66 11.96 -3.18
C VAL A 368 5.89 12.90 -2.25
N ASP A 369 6.62 13.73 -1.49
CA ASP A 369 6.00 14.75 -0.66
C ASP A 369 5.76 16.06 -1.45
N THR A 370 5.07 17.00 -0.81
CA THR A 370 4.77 18.32 -1.41
C THR A 370 6.00 19.18 -1.67
N GLN A 371 7.16 18.81 -1.12
CA GLN A 371 8.45 19.47 -1.34
C GLN A 371 9.24 18.83 -2.48
N GLY A 372 8.74 17.70 -3.03
CA GLY A 372 9.37 16.95 -4.11
C GLY A 372 10.44 15.95 -3.64
N ASN A 373 10.56 15.68 -2.33
CA ASN A 373 11.40 14.59 -1.85
C ASN A 373 10.78 13.25 -2.24
N SER A 374 11.60 12.32 -2.73
CA SER A 374 11.16 10.95 -3.04
C SER A 374 11.45 10.02 -1.88
N TYR A 375 10.48 9.17 -1.58
CA TYR A 375 10.55 8.14 -0.55
C TYR A 375 10.46 6.78 -1.22
N ILE A 376 11.47 5.95 -1.01
CA ILE A 376 11.58 4.64 -1.64
C ILE A 376 11.67 3.58 -0.55
N THR A 377 10.85 2.56 -0.66
CA THR A 377 11.04 1.32 0.08
C THR A 377 11.37 0.19 -0.87
N GLY A 378 12.08 -0.80 -0.38
CA GLY A 378 12.47 -1.90 -1.24
C GLY A 378 13.28 -2.97 -0.51
N ARG A 379 13.92 -3.79 -1.31
CA ARG A 379 14.70 -4.94 -0.88
C ARG A 379 16.18 -4.73 -1.22
N VAL A 380 17.04 -5.19 -0.33
CA VAL A 380 18.49 -5.30 -0.54
C VAL A 380 18.99 -6.69 -0.10
N ASP A 381 19.86 -7.30 -0.91
CA ASP A 381 20.29 -8.70 -0.75
C ASP A 381 21.62 -8.84 0.02
N GLY A 382 22.07 -7.78 0.72
CA GLY A 382 23.32 -7.83 1.48
C GLY A 382 23.81 -6.46 1.97
N PRO A 383 24.98 -6.44 2.60
CA PRO A 383 25.57 -5.22 3.17
C PRO A 383 26.04 -4.22 2.12
N GLY A 384 26.37 -3.01 2.58
CA GLY A 384 26.97 -1.94 1.77
C GLY A 384 25.95 -1.02 1.09
N PHE A 385 24.65 -1.19 1.30
CA PHE A 385 23.62 -0.23 0.87
C PHE A 385 23.82 1.12 1.59
N PRO A 386 23.67 2.26 0.89
CA PRO A 386 23.89 3.57 1.49
C PRO A 386 22.84 3.88 2.55
N VAL A 387 23.30 4.06 3.80
CA VAL A 387 22.47 4.46 4.94
C VAL A 387 23.03 5.71 5.60
N THR A 388 22.19 6.48 6.27
CA THR A 388 22.61 7.69 7.00
C THR A 388 23.13 7.34 8.40
N ALA A 389 23.99 8.19 8.96
CA ALA A 389 24.62 7.94 10.25
C ALA A 389 23.63 7.82 11.43
N ASN A 390 22.49 8.50 11.35
CA ASN A 390 21.44 8.49 12.39
C ASN A 390 20.30 7.52 12.07
N ALA A 391 20.48 6.61 11.11
CA ALA A 391 19.45 5.65 10.73
C ALA A 391 19.03 4.75 11.90
N PHE A 392 17.79 4.30 11.91
CA PHE A 392 17.30 3.32 12.86
C PHE A 392 18.17 2.05 12.87
N GLN A 393 18.52 1.54 11.69
CA GLN A 393 19.38 0.37 11.53
C GLN A 393 20.46 0.68 10.48
N THR A 394 21.72 0.81 10.95
CA THR A 394 22.86 1.17 10.09
C THR A 394 23.59 -0.03 9.49
N THR A 395 23.26 -1.24 9.94
CA THR A 395 23.91 -2.48 9.49
C THR A 395 22.87 -3.45 8.94
N TYR A 396 23.25 -4.16 7.87
CA TYR A 396 22.46 -5.27 7.33
C TYR A 396 22.23 -6.33 8.40
N GLY A 397 20.96 -6.76 8.61
CA GLY A 397 20.57 -7.69 9.67
C GLY A 397 21.03 -9.12 9.39
N GLY A 398 21.02 -9.54 8.12
CA GLY A 398 21.50 -10.86 7.71
C GLY A 398 20.58 -11.57 6.71
N GLY A 399 20.85 -12.87 6.49
CA GLY A 399 20.03 -13.69 5.62
C GLY A 399 20.11 -13.35 4.14
N ALA A 400 19.02 -13.65 3.40
CA ALA A 400 18.97 -13.52 1.96
C ALA A 400 18.54 -12.12 1.48
N ALA A 401 17.85 -11.35 2.33
CA ALA A 401 17.43 -9.99 2.03
C ALA A 401 16.97 -9.25 3.29
N ASP A 402 17.18 -7.93 3.30
CA ASP A 402 16.53 -6.98 4.21
C ASP A 402 15.69 -5.98 3.43
N THR A 403 14.75 -5.37 4.11
CA THR A 403 14.07 -4.16 3.67
C THR A 403 14.99 -2.95 3.79
N PHE A 404 14.84 -1.97 2.90
CA PHE A 404 15.35 -0.63 3.09
C PHE A 404 14.24 0.42 2.97
N ALA A 405 14.45 1.55 3.63
CA ALA A 405 13.65 2.75 3.45
C ALA A 405 14.58 3.95 3.26
N THR A 406 14.28 4.80 2.28
CA THR A 406 15.15 5.91 1.87
C THR A 406 14.33 7.14 1.52
N LYS A 407 14.84 8.31 1.92
CA LYS A 407 14.36 9.63 1.51
C LYS A 407 15.46 10.34 0.72
N LEU A 408 15.15 10.73 -0.53
CA LEU A 408 16.05 11.42 -1.46
C LEU A 408 15.59 12.86 -1.67
N SER A 409 16.54 13.77 -1.88
CA SER A 409 16.29 15.19 -2.16
C SER A 409 15.46 15.40 -3.43
N PRO A 410 14.80 16.57 -3.58
CA PRO A 410 13.99 16.89 -4.76
C PRO A 410 14.78 16.91 -6.07
N GLY A 411 16.09 17.14 -5.99
CA GLY A 411 17.03 17.12 -7.13
C GLY A 411 17.57 15.73 -7.46
N GLY A 412 17.32 14.74 -6.63
CA GLY A 412 17.89 13.39 -6.80
C GLY A 412 19.42 13.30 -6.58
N ASP A 413 20.02 14.33 -5.99
CA ASP A 413 21.47 14.53 -5.85
C ASP A 413 22.00 14.22 -4.45
N SER A 414 21.13 14.09 -3.46
CA SER A 414 21.56 13.85 -2.07
C SER A 414 20.60 12.92 -1.31
N LEU A 415 21.20 12.08 -0.47
CA LEU A 415 20.50 11.18 0.43
C LEU A 415 20.17 11.95 1.72
N ILE A 416 18.88 12.17 1.99
CA ILE A 416 18.41 12.86 3.20
C ILE A 416 18.40 11.92 4.38
N ALA A 417 17.79 10.74 4.21
CA ALA A 417 17.71 9.70 5.23
C ALA A 417 17.64 8.32 4.57
N SER A 418 18.23 7.30 5.18
CA SER A 418 18.19 5.93 4.67
C SER A 418 18.52 4.95 5.79
N THR A 419 17.77 3.84 5.87
CA THR A 419 17.91 2.79 6.89
C THR A 419 17.68 1.41 6.31
N TYR A 420 18.27 0.40 6.93
CA TYR A 420 17.80 -0.98 6.81
C TYR A 420 16.60 -1.22 7.73
N LEU A 421 15.91 -2.33 7.48
CA LEU A 421 14.95 -2.96 8.39
C LEU A 421 14.99 -4.45 8.16
N GLY A 422 15.51 -5.19 9.11
CA GLY A 422 15.56 -6.64 9.03
C GLY A 422 16.25 -7.30 10.20
N GLY A 423 16.08 -8.60 10.27
CA GLY A 423 16.71 -9.47 11.24
C GLY A 423 17.73 -10.43 10.61
N THR A 424 17.86 -11.64 11.13
CA THR A 424 18.94 -12.57 10.73
C THR A 424 18.61 -13.49 9.56
N VAL A 425 17.36 -13.41 9.01
CA VAL A 425 16.91 -14.27 7.89
C VAL A 425 16.39 -13.36 6.77
N ALA A 426 15.37 -13.75 6.01
CA ALA A 426 14.86 -12.94 4.90
C ALA A 426 13.74 -12.00 5.33
N ASP A 427 13.89 -10.73 4.98
CA ASP A 427 12.94 -9.65 5.26
C ASP A 427 12.67 -8.86 3.99
N VAL A 428 11.56 -9.20 3.31
CA VAL A 428 11.28 -8.69 1.95
C VAL A 428 10.19 -7.64 2.00
N ASN A 429 10.50 -6.43 1.51
CA ASN A 429 9.52 -5.38 1.29
C ASN A 429 8.73 -5.63 -0.01
N TYR A 430 7.43 -5.40 0.03
CA TYR A 430 6.56 -5.42 -1.15
C TYR A 430 5.93 -4.07 -1.44
N SER A 431 5.63 -3.28 -0.41
CA SER A 431 4.96 -1.99 -0.58
C SER A 431 5.40 -0.98 0.48
N GLY A 432 5.22 0.30 0.17
CA GLY A 432 5.44 1.40 1.09
C GLY A 432 4.59 2.61 0.76
N ALA A 433 4.41 3.47 1.74
CA ALA A 433 3.66 4.71 1.61
C ALA A 433 4.25 5.78 2.54
N ILE A 434 3.79 7.00 2.39
CA ILE A 434 4.04 8.09 3.35
C ILE A 434 2.72 8.70 3.80
N ASP A 435 2.71 9.28 4.99
CA ASP A 435 1.64 10.14 5.44
C ASP A 435 1.96 11.63 5.22
N MET A 436 1.02 12.50 5.57
CA MET A 436 1.18 13.96 5.43
C MET A 436 2.24 14.56 6.36
N GLN A 437 2.66 13.85 7.41
CA GLN A 437 3.73 14.21 8.33
C GLN A 437 5.09 13.71 7.83
N GLY A 438 5.12 12.92 6.77
CA GLY A 438 6.32 12.34 6.20
C GLY A 438 6.81 11.08 6.93
N HIS A 439 5.99 10.46 7.80
CA HIS A 439 6.29 9.14 8.31
C HIS A 439 6.31 8.13 7.16
N ILE A 440 7.23 7.17 7.24
CA ILE A 440 7.43 6.19 6.17
C ILE A 440 6.90 4.85 6.64
N TYR A 441 6.00 4.31 5.85
CA TYR A 441 5.36 3.01 6.07
C TYR A 441 5.99 1.98 5.16
N ALA A 442 6.27 0.80 5.70
CA ALA A 442 6.78 -0.35 4.96
C ALA A 442 5.99 -1.60 5.34
N ALA A 443 5.54 -2.34 4.33
CA ALA A 443 4.88 -3.62 4.51
C ALA A 443 5.54 -4.69 3.65
N GLY A 444 5.55 -5.91 4.17
CA GLY A 444 6.19 -7.02 3.49
C GLY A 444 6.08 -8.32 4.26
N TYR A 445 7.09 -9.17 4.10
CA TYR A 445 7.15 -10.48 4.71
C TYR A 445 8.49 -10.69 5.41
N THR A 446 8.46 -11.21 6.62
CA THR A 446 9.64 -11.57 7.41
C THR A 446 9.65 -13.05 7.78
N THR A 447 10.84 -13.66 7.73
CA THR A 447 11.12 -14.97 8.31
C THR A 447 12.11 -14.88 9.47
N SER A 448 12.51 -13.66 9.83
CA SER A 448 13.49 -13.44 10.89
C SER A 448 12.87 -13.56 12.27
N PRO A 449 13.37 -14.47 13.13
CA PRO A 449 12.86 -14.61 14.50
C PRO A 449 13.20 -13.41 15.38
N ASN A 450 14.12 -12.56 14.93
CA ASN A 450 14.54 -11.33 15.61
C ASN A 450 14.24 -10.08 14.77
N PHE A 451 13.20 -10.13 13.92
CA PHE A 451 12.74 -8.95 13.19
C PHE A 451 12.43 -7.83 14.19
N PRO A 452 12.82 -6.57 13.91
CA PRO A 452 12.56 -5.46 14.81
C PRO A 452 11.05 -5.21 14.99
N LEU A 453 10.52 -5.52 16.16
CA LEU A 453 9.14 -5.27 16.57
C LEU A 453 9.11 -4.23 17.68
N THR A 454 8.03 -3.46 17.73
CA THR A 454 7.77 -2.56 18.86
C THR A 454 6.90 -3.27 19.91
N PRO A 455 7.25 -3.23 21.21
CA PRO A 455 6.66 -4.09 22.23
C PRO A 455 5.17 -3.88 22.50
N GLU A 456 4.60 -2.77 22.03
CA GLU A 456 3.32 -2.24 22.57
C GLU A 456 2.17 -2.26 21.56
N VAL A 457 2.34 -2.84 20.37
CA VAL A 457 1.38 -2.56 19.27
C VAL A 457 0.38 -3.68 19.01
N ILE A 458 0.81 -4.89 18.87
CA ILE A 458 0.00 -6.12 18.78
C ILE A 458 0.91 -7.21 19.33
N PRO A 459 0.45 -8.12 20.20
CA PRO A 459 1.24 -9.30 20.53
C PRO A 459 1.54 -10.05 19.23
N SER A 460 2.70 -9.79 18.66
CA SER A 460 3.11 -10.37 17.41
C SER A 460 4.34 -11.23 17.64
N VAL A 461 4.25 -12.46 17.16
CA VAL A 461 5.43 -13.33 17.05
C VAL A 461 6.13 -12.95 15.75
N PRO A 462 7.46 -12.75 15.75
CA PRO A 462 8.18 -12.50 14.51
C PRO A 462 7.92 -13.61 13.50
N GLY A 463 7.50 -13.21 12.28
CA GLY A 463 7.18 -14.12 11.18
C GLY A 463 5.91 -13.70 10.44
N GLY A 464 5.88 -13.87 9.13
CA GLY A 464 4.75 -13.52 8.28
C GLY A 464 4.72 -12.07 7.82
N ILE A 465 3.53 -11.51 7.66
CA ILE A 465 3.34 -10.13 7.22
C ILE A 465 3.81 -9.17 8.30
N TYR A 466 4.74 -8.28 7.97
CA TYR A 466 5.10 -7.17 8.83
C TYR A 466 4.53 -5.84 8.31
N ILE A 467 4.22 -4.94 9.23
CA ILE A 467 3.94 -3.52 8.98
C ILE A 467 4.83 -2.73 9.93
N SER A 468 5.60 -1.79 9.36
CA SER A 468 6.55 -0.96 10.09
C SER A 468 6.39 0.50 9.72
N ILE A 469 6.42 1.38 10.71
CA ILE A 469 6.27 2.83 10.54
C ILE A 469 7.49 3.51 11.15
N PHE A 470 8.14 4.33 10.35
CA PHE A 470 9.31 5.11 10.76
C PHE A 470 8.98 6.59 10.93
N SER A 471 9.76 7.26 11.79
CA SER A 471 9.82 8.72 11.81
C SER A 471 10.28 9.28 10.46
N ALA A 472 9.88 10.51 10.14
CA ALA A 472 10.18 11.17 8.85
C ALA A 472 11.68 11.30 8.54
N ASP A 473 12.54 11.21 9.54
CA ASP A 473 14.01 11.22 9.45
C ASP A 473 14.63 9.82 9.42
N LEU A 474 13.82 8.75 9.45
CA LEU A 474 14.24 7.34 9.52
C LEU A 474 15.15 6.98 10.71
N ALA A 475 15.19 7.83 11.74
CA ALA A 475 16.00 7.59 12.92
C ALA A 475 15.31 6.70 13.96
N LYS A 476 13.99 6.55 13.89
CA LYS A 476 13.21 5.77 14.86
C LYS A 476 12.20 4.86 14.15
N LEU A 477 12.08 3.66 14.67
CA LEU A 477 10.96 2.77 14.39
C LEU A 477 9.84 3.11 15.39
N LEU A 478 8.75 3.69 14.88
CA LEU A 478 7.64 4.15 15.71
C LEU A 478 6.69 3.01 16.03
N VAL A 479 6.38 2.21 15.02
CA VAL A 479 5.52 1.02 15.12
C VAL A 479 6.09 -0.08 14.25
N SER A 480 6.10 -1.31 14.77
CA SER A 480 6.40 -2.49 13.97
C SER A 480 5.74 -3.72 14.59
N TYR A 481 4.99 -4.46 13.78
CA TYR A 481 4.28 -5.66 14.21
C TYR A 481 4.12 -6.65 13.05
N CYS A 482 3.80 -7.91 13.39
CA CYS A 482 3.47 -8.94 12.42
C CYS A 482 2.00 -9.35 12.56
N LEU A 483 1.34 -9.61 11.42
CA LEU A 483 -0.06 -10.08 11.36
C LEU A 483 -0.19 -11.61 11.14
N GLY A 484 0.88 -12.38 11.35
CA GLY A 484 0.87 -13.83 11.11
C GLY A 484 1.19 -14.21 9.66
N ASP A 485 0.98 -15.48 9.29
CA ASP A 485 1.50 -16.08 8.05
C ASP A 485 0.89 -15.49 6.78
N TRP A 486 1.76 -15.21 5.78
CA TRP A 486 1.57 -14.96 4.34
C TRP A 486 1.69 -13.50 3.89
N GLY A 487 1.98 -13.32 2.58
CA GLY A 487 2.53 -12.08 2.04
C GLY A 487 1.52 -10.94 1.90
N ALA A 488 1.80 -9.80 2.51
CA ALA A 488 1.25 -8.53 2.05
C ALA A 488 1.82 -8.20 0.68
N TYR A 489 0.97 -7.92 -0.32
CA TYR A 489 1.44 -7.50 -1.64
C TYR A 489 1.37 -5.98 -1.82
N ASN A 490 0.42 -5.32 -1.17
CA ASN A 490 0.26 -3.88 -1.27
C ASN A 490 -0.31 -3.27 0.02
N MET A 491 0.01 -2.00 0.22
CA MET A 491 -0.52 -1.20 1.31
C MET A 491 -0.83 0.23 0.86
N THR A 492 -1.73 0.88 1.57
CA THR A 492 -2.00 2.31 1.45
C THR A 492 -2.33 2.90 2.81
N VAL A 493 -2.21 4.22 2.93
CA VAL A 493 -2.51 4.97 4.16
C VAL A 493 -3.69 5.89 3.90
N GLY A 494 -4.74 5.75 4.70
CA GLY A 494 -5.91 6.63 4.68
C GLY A 494 -5.62 7.99 5.29
N ARG A 495 -6.50 8.96 5.04
CA ARG A 495 -6.36 10.33 5.57
C ARG A 495 -6.38 10.38 7.11
N GLU A 496 -7.06 9.44 7.74
CA GLU A 496 -7.10 9.24 9.19
C GLU A 496 -5.83 8.57 9.74
N GLY A 497 -4.82 8.27 8.91
CA GLY A 497 -3.62 7.55 9.30
C GLY A 497 -3.82 6.04 9.47
N ALA A 498 -4.99 5.52 9.16
CA ALA A 498 -5.21 4.08 9.12
C ALA A 498 -4.40 3.43 8.00
N VAL A 499 -3.80 2.30 8.29
CA VAL A 499 -3.06 1.50 7.33
C VAL A 499 -3.96 0.40 6.79
N TYR A 500 -4.06 0.34 5.48
CA TYR A 500 -4.78 -0.71 4.78
C TYR A 500 -3.78 -1.61 4.08
N VAL A 501 -3.88 -2.92 4.30
CA VAL A 501 -3.00 -3.91 3.70
C VAL A 501 -3.82 -4.98 3.01
N THR A 502 -3.35 -5.41 1.86
CA THR A 502 -3.95 -6.50 1.10
C THR A 502 -2.89 -7.47 0.59
N GLY A 503 -3.30 -8.69 0.33
CA GLY A 503 -2.42 -9.75 -0.14
C GLY A 503 -3.17 -11.05 -0.37
N GLN A 504 -2.50 -12.16 -0.07
CA GLN A 504 -3.02 -13.51 -0.19
C GLN A 504 -2.75 -14.29 1.09
N THR A 505 -3.73 -15.05 1.54
CA THR A 505 -3.58 -15.96 2.68
C THR A 505 -4.06 -17.37 2.33
N PHE A 506 -3.35 -18.36 2.88
CA PHE A 506 -3.70 -19.79 2.84
C PHE A 506 -4.11 -20.28 4.22
N SER A 507 -4.07 -19.39 5.21
CA SER A 507 -4.27 -19.74 6.61
C SER A 507 -5.74 -19.66 6.99
N THR A 508 -6.24 -20.70 7.64
CA THR A 508 -7.54 -20.68 8.33
C THR A 508 -7.51 -19.90 9.64
N GLU A 509 -6.29 -19.58 10.12
CA GLU A 509 -6.03 -18.83 11.37
C GLU A 509 -5.83 -17.31 11.11
N PHE A 510 -6.11 -16.82 9.90
CA PHE A 510 -6.09 -15.37 9.63
C PHE A 510 -7.05 -14.65 10.59
N PRO A 511 -6.66 -13.54 11.23
CA PRO A 511 -7.41 -12.91 12.31
C PRO A 511 -8.62 -12.11 11.78
N ALA A 512 -9.52 -12.75 11.05
CA ALA A 512 -10.74 -12.11 10.57
C ALA A 512 -11.58 -11.61 11.76
N THR A 513 -12.02 -10.36 11.68
CA THR A 513 -12.75 -9.73 12.79
C THR A 513 -14.23 -10.16 12.79
N PRO A 514 -14.89 -10.23 13.95
CA PRO A 514 -16.31 -10.46 14.02
C PRO A 514 -17.10 -9.39 13.24
N GLY A 515 -18.05 -9.81 12.40
CA GLY A 515 -18.83 -8.90 11.55
C GLY A 515 -18.15 -8.48 10.25
N ALA A 516 -16.93 -8.91 9.99
CA ALA A 516 -16.29 -8.72 8.68
C ALA A 516 -17.06 -9.41 7.56
N PHE A 517 -16.90 -8.94 6.34
CA PHE A 517 -17.58 -9.46 5.15
C PHE A 517 -17.41 -10.99 5.00
N GLN A 518 -16.21 -11.50 5.18
CA GLN A 518 -15.91 -12.94 5.11
C GLN A 518 -14.95 -13.31 6.25
N THR A 519 -15.39 -14.22 7.12
CA THR A 519 -14.66 -14.62 8.33
C THR A 519 -13.96 -15.97 8.21
N THR A 520 -14.13 -16.67 7.10
CA THR A 520 -13.53 -18.00 6.86
C THR A 520 -12.87 -18.07 5.50
N LEU A 521 -11.78 -18.82 5.42
CA LEU A 521 -11.13 -19.17 4.17
C LEU A 521 -12.08 -20.06 3.35
N ASN A 522 -12.39 -19.67 2.10
CA ASN A 522 -13.32 -20.41 1.24
C ASN A 522 -12.61 -21.32 0.23
N GLY A 523 -11.47 -20.85 -0.33
CA GLY A 523 -10.73 -21.57 -1.37
C GLY A 523 -9.44 -22.22 -0.87
N ALA A 524 -8.57 -22.56 -1.81
CA ALA A 524 -7.20 -22.99 -1.49
C ALA A 524 -6.37 -21.83 -0.95
N SER A 525 -6.71 -20.60 -1.35
CA SER A 525 -6.22 -19.34 -0.80
C SER A 525 -7.18 -18.22 -1.14
N ASP A 526 -7.38 -17.30 -0.23
CA ASP A 526 -8.18 -16.11 -0.44
C ASP A 526 -7.30 -14.85 -0.42
N ALA A 527 -7.76 -13.81 -1.11
CA ALA A 527 -7.30 -12.46 -0.84
C ALA A 527 -7.75 -12.04 0.57
N PHE A 528 -7.07 -11.06 1.14
CA PHE A 528 -7.47 -10.47 2.41
C PHE A 528 -7.36 -8.94 2.37
N VAL A 529 -8.09 -8.29 3.26
CA VAL A 529 -7.98 -6.85 3.54
C VAL A 529 -7.93 -6.66 5.04
N THR A 530 -6.95 -5.86 5.51
CA THR A 530 -6.89 -5.41 6.89
C THR A 530 -6.89 -3.89 6.95
N LYS A 531 -7.57 -3.33 7.93
CA LYS A 531 -7.50 -1.92 8.32
C LYS A 531 -7.01 -1.86 9.76
N THR A 532 -5.89 -1.14 9.96
CA THR A 532 -5.33 -0.91 11.30
C THR A 532 -5.21 0.59 11.53
N GLY A 533 -5.57 1.06 12.71
CA GLY A 533 -5.48 2.47 13.10
C GLY A 533 -4.28 2.72 14.01
N PHE A 534 -3.61 3.87 13.86
CA PHE A 534 -2.50 4.29 14.74
C PHE A 534 -2.74 5.70 15.29
N ALA A 535 -2.41 5.88 16.57
CA ALA A 535 -2.66 7.12 17.28
C ALA A 535 -1.70 8.30 16.95
N PHE A 536 -0.85 8.18 15.90
CA PHE A 536 0.12 9.23 15.55
C PHE A 536 -0.52 10.57 15.11
N TYR A 537 -1.75 10.53 14.67
CA TYR A 537 -2.50 11.73 14.26
C TYR A 537 -3.18 12.46 15.42
N ARG A 538 -3.02 11.95 16.64
CA ARG A 538 -3.70 12.49 17.82
C ARG A 538 -2.71 13.35 18.60
N GLN A 539 -2.82 14.68 18.53
CA GLN A 539 -2.33 15.53 19.59
C GLN A 539 -3.24 15.33 20.82
N ALA A 540 -3.01 14.27 21.55
CA ALA A 540 -3.66 14.03 22.83
C ALA A 540 -2.67 14.27 23.95
N SER A 541 -3.04 15.09 24.94
CA SER A 541 -2.33 15.15 26.20
C SER A 541 -2.96 14.10 27.13
N VAL A 542 -2.14 13.23 27.72
CA VAL A 542 -2.58 12.23 28.68
C VAL A 542 -2.20 12.70 30.07
N GLU A 543 -3.16 12.84 30.95
CA GLU A 543 -2.97 13.12 32.36
C GLU A 543 -3.27 11.84 33.15
N ILE A 544 -2.27 11.25 33.79
CA ILE A 544 -2.41 10.11 34.70
C ILE A 544 -2.09 10.60 36.09
N ASP A 545 -3.07 10.54 36.99
CA ASP A 545 -2.96 10.88 38.43
C ASP A 545 -2.33 12.26 38.73
N GLY A 546 -2.54 13.25 37.88
CA GLY A 546 -2.14 14.65 38.11
C GLY A 546 -0.64 14.92 38.10
N ILE A 547 0.20 14.04 37.56
CA ILE A 547 1.67 14.17 37.67
C ILE A 547 2.44 14.19 36.32
N THR A 548 1.88 13.84 35.18
CA THR A 548 2.65 13.93 33.94
C THR A 548 1.77 14.25 32.73
N THR A 549 2.01 15.41 32.13
CA THR A 549 1.49 15.75 30.81
C THR A 549 2.48 15.24 29.79
N MET A 550 2.15 14.19 29.02
CA MET A 550 2.86 13.85 27.80
C MET A 550 2.07 14.42 26.62
N THR A 551 2.71 15.26 25.83
CA THR A 551 2.19 15.72 24.55
C THR A 551 2.75 14.79 23.47
N PHE A 552 1.89 14.14 22.73
CA PHE A 552 2.24 13.26 21.61
C PHE A 552 2.05 13.98 20.29
#